data_9550e26ed2a59eec1e0aa208ec007ded
#
_entry.id   9550e26ed2a59eec1e0aa208ec007ded
#
_cell.length_a   1.000
_cell.length_b   1.000
_cell.length_c   1.000
_cell.angle_alpha   90.00
_cell.angle_beta   90.00
_cell.angle_gamma   90.00
#
_symmetry.space_group_name_H-M   'P 1'
#
loop_
_entity.id
_entity.type
_entity.pdbx_description
1 polymer ?
#
loop_
_entity_poly.entity_id
_entity_poly.type
_entity_poly.pdbx_seq_one_letter_code
_entity_poly.pdbx_strand_id
1 'polypeptide(L)'
;MDGLLEVVQPGLRGGARAFERGRREVAYAVGGTCLLRRGEFLARGGFDPLYEPFYLEDTDLGLAAWRAGKRVLYEPASVVEHHHRGTIGRRVPRSLVVAMIERNRLLLQWKLVDAPDRARAHHAALHRLAIDALLCDEREPLIWLALALERLDELERSRAALGPAARGLEELARMRARPVNS
;
A
#
# COMPACT_ATOMS: atom_id res chain seq x y z
N MET A 1 11.75 -12.28 -8.70
CA MET A 1 10.79 -11.26 -8.20
C MET A 1 10.03 -10.76 -9.40
N ASP A 2 8.75 -11.00 -9.43
CA ASP A 2 7.94 -10.92 -10.66
C ASP A 2 7.51 -9.51 -11.08
N GLY A 3 8.19 -8.47 -10.63
CA GLY A 3 7.90 -7.07 -11.01
C GLY A 3 6.63 -6.48 -10.37
N LEU A 4 5.89 -7.26 -9.60
CA LEU A 4 4.74 -6.81 -8.82
C LEU A 4 5.15 -6.64 -7.34
N LEU A 5 4.73 -5.54 -6.75
CA LEU A 5 5.01 -5.23 -5.35
C LEU A 5 4.02 -5.99 -4.47
N GLU A 6 4.50 -6.94 -3.70
CA GLU A 6 3.68 -7.62 -2.71
C GLU A 6 3.86 -6.93 -1.35
N VAL A 7 2.77 -6.39 -0.82
CA VAL A 7 2.74 -5.86 0.54
C VAL A 7 2.42 -7.00 1.49
N VAL A 8 3.45 -7.59 2.08
CA VAL A 8 3.28 -8.66 3.07
C VAL A 8 3.12 -8.02 4.44
N GLN A 9 1.99 -8.28 5.09
CA GLN A 9 1.83 -8.00 6.52
C GLN A 9 2.47 -9.15 7.32
N PRO A 10 3.62 -8.92 7.98
CA PRO A 10 4.17 -9.94 8.87
C PRO A 10 3.31 -9.97 10.14
N GLY A 11 2.58 -11.02 10.37
CA GLY A 11 1.85 -11.17 11.64
C GLY A 11 0.63 -12.07 11.61
N LEU A 12 0.02 -12.28 10.45
CA LEU A 12 -1.16 -13.16 10.36
C LEU A 12 -0.82 -14.64 10.32
N ARG A 13 0.43 -15.03 10.04
CA ARG A 13 0.86 -16.45 9.99
C ARG A 13 1.70 -16.93 11.16
N GLY A 14 2.11 -16.03 12.09
CA GLY A 14 3.03 -16.36 13.18
C GLY A 14 2.47 -16.19 14.61
N GLY A 15 1.21 -15.82 14.76
CA GLY A 15 0.62 -15.51 16.07
C GLY A 15 1.19 -14.24 16.70
N ALA A 16 0.43 -13.63 17.62
CA ALA A 16 0.75 -12.36 18.30
C ALA A 16 2.14 -12.32 18.98
N ARG A 17 2.75 -13.47 19.24
CA ARG A 17 4.02 -13.59 19.98
C ARG A 17 5.27 -13.06 19.26
N ALA A 18 5.24 -12.88 17.93
CA ALA A 18 6.40 -12.38 17.19
C ALA A 18 6.67 -10.89 17.37
N PHE A 19 5.68 -10.12 17.84
CA PHE A 19 5.73 -8.67 17.99
C PHE A 19 5.80 -8.16 19.44
N GLU A 20 5.87 -9.06 20.41
CA GLU A 20 5.77 -8.72 21.84
C GLU A 20 6.99 -8.01 22.44
N ARG A 21 8.05 -7.70 21.68
CA ARG A 21 9.27 -7.13 22.23
C ARG A 21 9.68 -5.81 21.58
N GLY A 22 9.26 -4.71 22.19
CA GLY A 22 9.78 -3.35 21.93
C GLY A 22 9.19 -2.67 20.68
N ARG A 23 9.38 -1.36 20.64
CA ARG A 23 8.99 -0.53 19.48
C ARG A 23 9.75 -0.94 18.22
N ARG A 24 9.10 -0.89 17.08
CA ARG A 24 9.71 -1.23 15.79
C ARG A 24 9.28 -0.26 14.72
N GLU A 25 10.17 -0.05 13.76
CA GLU A 25 9.83 0.60 12.52
C GLU A 25 9.06 -0.38 11.61
N VAL A 26 7.96 0.10 11.05
CA VAL A 26 7.10 -0.67 10.14
C VAL A 26 6.82 0.15 8.88
N ALA A 27 6.52 -0.51 7.77
CA ALA A 27 6.31 0.18 6.51
C ALA A 27 5.09 1.12 6.54
N TYR A 28 4.03 0.70 7.21
CA TYR A 28 2.80 1.49 7.37
C TYR A 28 2.05 1.08 8.62
N ALA A 29 1.11 1.92 9.05
CA ALA A 29 0.20 1.64 10.15
C ALA A 29 -1.22 1.44 9.60
N VAL A 30 -1.92 0.43 10.10
CA VAL A 30 -3.30 0.14 9.69
C VAL A 30 -4.22 1.30 10.08
N GLY A 31 -4.96 1.86 9.12
CA GLY A 31 -5.71 3.09 9.27
C GLY A 31 -6.71 3.11 10.43
N GLY A 32 -7.38 1.97 10.70
CA GLY A 32 -8.33 1.82 11.81
C GLY A 32 -7.69 1.72 13.21
N THR A 33 -6.35 1.61 13.31
CA THR A 33 -5.65 1.34 14.58
C THR A 33 -4.36 2.16 14.71
N CYS A 34 -4.31 3.35 14.13
CA CYS A 34 -3.13 4.20 14.15
C CYS A 34 -3.37 5.55 14.81
N LEU A 35 -2.28 6.14 15.30
CA LEU A 35 -2.22 7.52 15.75
C LEU A 35 -1.32 8.31 14.79
N LEU A 36 -1.80 9.48 14.38
CA LEU A 36 -1.12 10.36 13.44
C LEU A 36 -0.89 11.74 14.09
N ARG A 37 0.23 12.35 13.74
CA ARG A 37 0.43 13.78 14.05
C ARG A 37 -0.51 14.60 13.18
N ARG A 38 -1.55 15.18 13.81
CA ARG A 38 -2.61 15.91 13.11
C ARG A 38 -2.07 16.98 12.16
N GLY A 39 -1.08 17.77 12.58
CA GLY A 39 -0.51 18.81 11.75
C GLY A 39 0.15 18.29 10.48
N GLU A 40 0.90 17.19 10.58
CA GLU A 40 1.56 16.56 9.42
C GLU A 40 0.54 15.90 8.47
N PHE A 41 -0.49 15.27 9.05
CA PHE A 41 -1.55 14.66 8.25
C PHE A 41 -2.34 15.71 7.46
N LEU A 42 -2.69 16.83 8.09
CA LEU A 42 -3.41 17.91 7.43
C LEU A 42 -2.53 18.66 6.41
N ALA A 43 -1.26 18.90 6.73
CA ALA A 43 -0.32 19.54 5.80
C ALA A 43 -0.12 18.74 4.51
N ARG A 44 -0.28 17.42 4.57
CA ARG A 44 -0.25 16.52 3.42
C ARG A 44 -1.58 16.49 2.63
N GLY A 45 -2.68 17.01 3.18
CA GLY A 45 -4.01 16.91 2.59
C GLY A 45 -4.80 15.67 3.01
N GLY A 46 -4.33 14.92 4.03
CA GLY A 46 -5.03 13.73 4.51
C GLY A 46 -4.67 12.45 3.76
N PHE A 47 -5.61 11.54 3.64
CA PHE A 47 -5.51 10.38 2.77
C PHE A 47 -5.64 10.79 1.30
N ASP A 48 -4.90 10.11 0.43
CA ASP A 48 -4.95 10.39 -1.00
C ASP A 48 -6.26 9.88 -1.62
N PRO A 49 -7.07 10.74 -2.27
CA PRO A 49 -8.31 10.34 -2.91
C PRO A 49 -8.13 9.32 -4.06
N LEU A 50 -6.90 9.14 -4.54
CA LEU A 50 -6.55 8.13 -5.54
C LEU A 50 -7.07 6.74 -5.16
N TYR A 51 -7.14 6.43 -3.87
CA TYR A 51 -7.50 5.11 -3.35
C TYR A 51 -8.98 4.95 -2.99
N GLU A 52 -9.79 5.98 -3.22
CA GLU A 52 -11.23 5.86 -2.96
C GLU A 52 -11.86 4.70 -3.74
N PRO A 53 -12.86 4.01 -3.14
CA PRO A 53 -13.52 4.33 -1.87
C PRO A 53 -12.86 3.69 -0.64
N PHE A 54 -11.90 2.78 -0.75
CA PHE A 54 -11.25 2.09 0.37
C PHE A 54 -10.03 1.26 -0.04
N TYR A 55 -9.19 0.95 0.95
CA TYR A 55 -7.97 0.14 0.92
C TYR A 55 -6.75 0.79 0.26
N LEU A 56 -5.61 0.55 0.86
CA LEU A 56 -4.27 1.03 0.53
C LEU A 56 -4.01 2.54 0.77
N GLU A 57 -4.99 3.33 1.18
CA GLU A 57 -4.79 4.72 1.61
C GLU A 57 -3.85 4.81 2.82
N ASP A 58 -3.93 3.86 3.74
CA ASP A 58 -3.06 3.76 4.92
C ASP A 58 -1.64 3.30 4.56
N THR A 59 -1.54 2.39 3.63
CA THR A 59 -0.25 1.92 3.08
C THR A 59 0.46 3.07 2.36
N ASP A 60 -0.24 3.80 1.49
CA ASP A 60 0.29 4.99 0.81
C ASP A 60 0.76 6.05 1.81
N LEU A 61 -0.07 6.34 2.82
CA LEU A 61 0.28 7.31 3.87
C LEU A 61 1.57 6.92 4.59
N GLY A 62 1.73 5.64 4.93
CA GLY A 62 2.94 5.12 5.56
C GLY A 62 4.17 5.27 4.68
N LEU A 63 4.08 4.85 3.42
CA LEU A 63 5.18 4.94 2.46
C LEU A 63 5.56 6.40 2.15
N ALA A 64 4.57 7.28 2.08
CA ALA A 64 4.83 8.70 1.89
C ALA A 64 5.46 9.36 3.12
N ALA A 65 5.10 8.93 4.34
CA ALA A 65 5.79 9.37 5.55
C ALA A 65 7.29 8.99 5.50
N TRP A 66 7.60 7.76 5.10
CA TRP A 66 8.97 7.32 4.89
C TRP A 66 9.70 8.13 3.82
N ARG A 67 9.07 8.37 2.67
CA ARG A 67 9.64 9.21 1.61
C ARG A 67 9.97 10.63 2.10
N ALA A 68 9.16 11.16 3.01
CA ALA A 68 9.38 12.46 3.66
C ALA A 68 10.40 12.40 4.83
N GLY A 69 11.13 11.29 5.01
CA GLY A 69 12.11 11.13 6.09
C GLY A 69 11.50 10.91 7.48
N LYS A 70 10.18 10.68 7.56
CA LYS A 70 9.48 10.38 8.82
C LYS A 70 9.56 8.88 9.13
N ARG A 71 9.22 8.51 10.35
CA ARG A 71 9.17 7.10 10.78
C ARG A 71 7.74 6.68 11.06
N VAL A 72 7.43 5.44 10.70
CA VAL A 72 6.19 4.77 11.12
C VAL A 72 6.59 3.71 12.15
N LEU A 73 5.98 3.78 13.33
CA LEU A 73 6.37 2.96 14.47
C LEU A 73 5.20 2.03 14.88
N TYR A 74 5.54 0.80 15.18
CA TYR A 74 4.69 -0.12 15.92
C TYR A 74 4.94 0.05 17.41
N GLU A 75 3.88 0.27 18.20
CA GLU A 75 3.91 0.39 19.66
C GLU A 75 3.19 -0.81 20.28
N PRO A 76 3.92 -1.78 20.84
CA PRO A 76 3.32 -3.01 21.37
C PRO A 76 2.45 -2.79 22.61
N ALA A 77 2.64 -1.68 23.33
CA ALA A 77 1.79 -1.34 24.48
C ALA A 77 0.42 -0.79 24.08
N SER A 78 0.25 -0.39 22.81
CA SER A 78 -1.02 0.08 22.27
C SER A 78 -1.81 -1.09 21.71
N VAL A 79 -2.71 -1.65 22.49
CA VAL A 79 -3.53 -2.81 22.11
C VAL A 79 -4.93 -2.32 21.77
N VAL A 80 -5.41 -2.69 20.58
CA VAL A 80 -6.76 -2.40 20.12
C VAL A 80 -7.42 -3.67 19.59
N GLU A 81 -8.73 -3.80 19.80
CA GLU A 81 -9.52 -4.84 19.19
C GLU A 81 -10.05 -4.34 17.84
N HIS A 82 -9.66 -5.01 16.76
CA HIS A 82 -10.06 -4.64 15.41
C HIS A 82 -10.95 -5.71 14.78
N HIS A 83 -12.24 -5.36 14.61
CA HIS A 83 -13.19 -6.23 13.93
C HIS A 83 -13.02 -6.13 12.40
N HIS A 84 -12.18 -6.99 11.85
CA HIS A 84 -11.95 -7.07 10.41
C HIS A 84 -13.27 -7.20 9.63
N ARG A 85 -13.40 -6.39 8.58
CA ARG A 85 -14.57 -6.38 7.68
C ARG A 85 -15.90 -5.98 8.35
N GLY A 86 -15.86 -5.27 9.47
CA GLY A 86 -17.06 -4.88 10.19
C GLY A 86 -18.09 -4.14 9.34
N THR A 87 -17.70 -3.10 8.62
CA THR A 87 -18.60 -2.29 7.78
C THR A 87 -18.57 -2.72 6.33
N ILE A 88 -17.38 -2.78 5.72
CA ILE A 88 -17.21 -3.07 4.29
C ILE A 88 -17.67 -4.50 3.98
N GLY A 89 -17.25 -5.48 4.77
CA GLY A 89 -17.57 -6.88 4.50
C GLY A 89 -19.05 -7.24 4.65
N ARG A 90 -19.86 -6.37 5.29
CA ARG A 90 -21.31 -6.56 5.40
C ARG A 90 -22.10 -5.88 4.28
N ARG A 91 -21.54 -4.86 3.63
CA ARG A 91 -22.26 -3.97 2.70
C ARG A 91 -21.74 -4.03 1.27
N VAL A 92 -20.54 -4.55 1.06
CA VAL A 92 -19.86 -4.54 -0.24
C VAL A 92 -19.63 -5.97 -0.71
N PRO A 93 -20.00 -6.34 -1.94
CA PRO A 93 -19.71 -7.66 -2.51
C PRO A 93 -18.20 -7.96 -2.48
N ARG A 94 -17.84 -9.21 -2.17
CA ARG A 94 -16.44 -9.62 -2.06
C ARG A 94 -15.66 -9.38 -3.37
N SER A 95 -16.26 -9.61 -4.51
CA SER A 95 -15.64 -9.37 -5.83
C SER A 95 -15.25 -7.92 -6.02
N LEU A 96 -16.12 -6.98 -5.60
CA LEU A 96 -15.82 -5.56 -5.66
C LEU A 96 -14.70 -5.17 -4.68
N VAL A 97 -14.69 -5.74 -3.47
CA VAL A 97 -13.59 -5.53 -2.51
C VAL A 97 -12.26 -5.97 -3.11
N VAL A 98 -12.21 -7.16 -3.70
CA VAL A 98 -11.00 -7.67 -4.36
C VAL A 98 -10.58 -6.76 -5.51
N ALA A 99 -11.53 -6.37 -6.36
CA ALA A 99 -11.26 -5.49 -7.50
C ALA A 99 -10.66 -4.15 -7.04
N MET A 100 -11.19 -3.55 -5.96
CA MET A 100 -10.64 -2.31 -5.41
C MET A 100 -9.25 -2.48 -4.82
N ILE A 101 -8.98 -3.57 -4.11
CA ILE A 101 -7.65 -3.86 -3.58
C ILE A 101 -6.63 -4.00 -4.71
N GLU A 102 -6.93 -4.80 -5.74
CA GLU A 102 -6.00 -5.05 -6.84
C GLU A 102 -5.79 -3.80 -7.70
N ARG A 103 -6.86 -3.05 -8.01
CA ARG A 103 -6.77 -1.74 -8.65
C ARG A 103 -5.85 -0.79 -7.86
N ASN A 104 -6.10 -0.65 -6.57
CA ASN A 104 -5.33 0.26 -5.71
C ASN A 104 -3.87 -0.21 -5.55
N ARG A 105 -3.62 -1.52 -5.60
CA ARG A 105 -2.26 -2.07 -5.63
C ARG A 105 -1.51 -1.65 -6.90
N LEU A 106 -2.14 -1.69 -8.06
CA LEU A 106 -1.56 -1.18 -9.31
C LEU A 106 -1.28 0.33 -9.22
N LEU A 107 -2.26 1.11 -8.77
CA LEU A 107 -2.11 2.56 -8.60
C LEU A 107 -0.97 2.93 -7.63
N LEU A 108 -0.85 2.22 -6.50
CA LEU A 108 0.23 2.42 -5.54
C LEU A 108 1.60 2.14 -6.18
N GLN A 109 1.72 1.08 -6.95
CA GLN A 109 2.95 0.75 -7.67
C GLN A 109 3.28 1.83 -8.70
N TRP A 110 2.33 2.23 -9.52
CA TRP A 110 2.52 3.27 -10.54
C TRP A 110 2.86 4.62 -9.92
N LYS A 111 2.28 4.94 -8.78
CA LYS A 111 2.60 6.15 -8.02
C LYS A 111 4.05 6.17 -7.55
N LEU A 112 4.57 5.04 -7.08
CA LEU A 112 5.84 4.96 -6.36
C LEU A 112 7.03 4.49 -7.21
N VAL A 113 6.80 3.89 -8.38
CA VAL A 113 7.88 3.45 -9.27
C VAL A 113 8.67 4.66 -9.75
N ASP A 114 9.93 4.74 -9.33
CA ASP A 114 10.85 5.84 -9.61
C ASP A 114 12.10 5.40 -10.41
N ALA A 115 12.37 4.09 -10.51
CA ALA A 115 13.52 3.54 -11.23
C ALA A 115 13.11 2.96 -12.59
N PRO A 116 13.82 3.30 -13.70
CA PRO A 116 13.50 2.82 -15.05
C PRO A 116 13.50 1.29 -15.17
N ASP A 117 14.42 0.60 -14.50
CA ASP A 117 14.50 -0.87 -14.53
C ASP A 117 13.28 -1.52 -13.89
N ARG A 118 12.79 -0.94 -12.80
CA ARG A 118 11.55 -1.40 -12.15
C ARG A 118 10.33 -1.12 -13.00
N ALA A 119 10.28 0.05 -13.63
CA ALA A 119 9.21 0.37 -14.57
C ALA A 119 9.15 -0.65 -15.71
N ARG A 120 10.31 -1.01 -16.30
CA ARG A 120 10.39 -2.04 -17.34
C ARG A 120 9.94 -3.42 -16.84
N ALA A 121 10.43 -3.84 -15.67
CA ALA A 121 10.05 -5.13 -15.08
C ALA A 121 8.55 -5.17 -14.76
N HIS A 122 8.00 -4.10 -14.24
CA HIS A 122 6.57 -3.97 -13.97
C HIS A 122 5.73 -4.01 -15.26
N HIS A 123 6.13 -3.29 -16.29
CA HIS A 123 5.49 -3.32 -17.62
C HIS A 123 5.46 -4.75 -18.19
N ALA A 124 6.59 -5.46 -18.14
CA ALA A 124 6.66 -6.84 -18.57
C ALA A 124 5.75 -7.77 -17.76
N ALA A 125 5.62 -7.52 -16.45
CA ALA A 125 4.70 -8.27 -15.58
C ALA A 125 3.23 -8.01 -15.93
N LEU A 126 2.85 -6.76 -16.23
CA LEU A 126 1.49 -6.42 -16.65
C LEU A 126 1.15 -7.04 -18.01
N HIS A 127 2.08 -7.08 -18.97
CA HIS A 127 1.87 -7.77 -20.24
C HIS A 127 1.63 -9.26 -20.03
N ARG A 128 2.44 -9.92 -19.20
CA ARG A 128 2.23 -11.34 -18.87
C ARG A 128 0.88 -11.55 -18.22
N LEU A 129 0.53 -10.74 -17.21
CA LEU A 129 -0.76 -10.80 -16.55
C LEU A 129 -1.92 -10.72 -17.54
N ALA A 130 -1.87 -9.78 -18.48
CA ALA A 130 -2.92 -9.60 -19.47
C ALA A 130 -3.00 -10.79 -20.45
N ILE A 131 -1.84 -11.30 -20.91
CA ILE A 131 -1.78 -12.46 -21.80
C ILE A 131 -2.30 -13.71 -21.10
N ASP A 132 -1.85 -13.98 -19.87
CA ASP A 132 -2.28 -15.14 -19.09
C ASP A 132 -3.78 -15.09 -18.82
N ALA A 133 -4.31 -13.92 -18.45
CA ALA A 133 -5.73 -13.71 -18.24
C ALA A 133 -6.57 -13.99 -19.49
N LEU A 134 -6.08 -13.59 -20.68
CA LEU A 134 -6.75 -13.86 -21.95
C LEU A 134 -6.66 -15.35 -22.34
N LEU A 135 -5.53 -16.00 -22.11
CA LEU A 135 -5.34 -17.42 -22.44
C LEU A 135 -6.12 -18.36 -21.52
N CYS A 136 -6.29 -17.97 -20.25
CA CYS A 136 -7.02 -18.75 -19.25
C CYS A 136 -8.49 -18.37 -19.12
N ASP A 137 -9.02 -17.44 -19.92
CA ASP A 137 -10.37 -16.84 -19.80
C ASP A 137 -10.66 -16.27 -18.40
N GLU A 138 -9.62 -15.72 -17.75
CA GLU A 138 -9.70 -15.05 -16.44
C GLU A 138 -9.93 -13.55 -16.65
N ARG A 139 -11.12 -13.06 -16.38
CA ARG A 139 -11.47 -11.65 -16.65
C ARG A 139 -11.08 -10.69 -15.54
N GLU A 140 -10.99 -11.16 -14.32
CA GLU A 140 -10.74 -10.33 -13.14
C GLU A 140 -9.46 -9.48 -13.25
N PRO A 141 -8.29 -10.00 -13.67
CA PRO A 141 -7.08 -9.20 -13.81
C PRO A 141 -7.22 -8.07 -14.85
N LEU A 142 -7.96 -8.33 -15.93
CA LEU A 142 -8.23 -7.32 -16.97
C LEU A 142 -9.15 -6.21 -16.43
N ILE A 143 -10.14 -6.57 -15.60
CA ILE A 143 -11.04 -5.60 -14.94
C ILE A 143 -10.23 -4.71 -14.00
N TRP A 144 -9.34 -5.29 -13.18
CA TRP A 144 -8.49 -4.51 -12.25
C TRP A 144 -7.60 -3.53 -12.99
N LEU A 145 -7.00 -3.99 -14.09
CA LEU A 145 -6.15 -3.15 -14.95
C LEU A 145 -6.96 -2.02 -15.59
N ALA A 146 -8.15 -2.32 -16.15
CA ALA A 146 -9.02 -1.31 -16.74
C ALA A 146 -9.42 -0.24 -15.71
N LEU A 147 -9.88 -0.66 -14.52
CA LEU A 147 -10.23 0.25 -13.43
C LEU A 147 -9.04 1.12 -12.96
N ALA A 148 -7.81 0.60 -13.03
CA ALA A 148 -6.63 1.39 -12.71
C ALA A 148 -6.30 2.40 -13.81
N LEU A 149 -6.45 2.02 -15.08
CA LEU A 149 -6.24 2.90 -16.23
C LEU A 149 -7.22 4.08 -16.28
N GLU A 150 -8.45 3.88 -15.80
CA GLU A 150 -9.45 4.95 -15.69
C GLU A 150 -9.03 6.07 -14.71
N ARG A 151 -8.03 5.83 -13.86
CA ARG A 151 -7.57 6.77 -12.85
C ARG A 151 -6.19 7.40 -13.15
N LEU A 152 -5.76 7.39 -14.40
CA LEU A 152 -4.44 7.92 -14.76
C LEU A 152 -4.29 9.41 -14.46
N ASP A 153 -5.32 10.22 -14.69
CA ASP A 153 -5.27 11.66 -14.40
C ASP A 153 -5.10 11.95 -12.91
N GLU A 154 -5.81 11.18 -12.06
CA GLU A 154 -5.64 11.27 -10.61
C GLU A 154 -4.28 10.78 -10.17
N LEU A 155 -3.79 9.72 -10.79
CA LEU A 155 -2.47 9.18 -10.53
C LEU A 155 -1.37 10.20 -10.85
N GLU A 156 -1.45 10.88 -11.99
CA GLU A 156 -0.50 11.93 -12.36
C GLU A 156 -0.49 13.08 -11.35
N ARG A 157 -1.66 13.53 -10.93
CA ARG A 157 -1.79 14.56 -9.88
C ARG A 157 -1.18 14.09 -8.56
N SER A 158 -1.48 12.85 -8.17
CA SER A 158 -0.96 12.25 -6.94
C SER A 158 0.57 12.09 -6.98
N ARG A 159 1.13 11.68 -8.13
CA ARG A 159 2.59 11.60 -8.33
C ARG A 159 3.25 12.98 -8.23
N ALA A 160 2.67 13.98 -8.87
CA ALA A 160 3.19 15.35 -8.82
C ALA A 160 3.22 15.91 -7.38
N ALA A 161 2.27 15.52 -6.55
CA ALA A 161 2.19 15.92 -5.15
C ALA A 161 3.19 15.22 -4.23
N LEU A 162 3.86 14.14 -4.67
CA LEU A 162 4.80 13.38 -3.81
C LEU A 162 6.05 14.17 -3.40
N GLY A 163 6.46 15.16 -4.19
CA GLY A 163 7.70 15.87 -3.96
C GLY A 163 8.98 14.99 -4.03
N PRO A 164 10.14 15.56 -3.72
CA PRO A 164 11.40 14.84 -3.70
C PRO A 164 11.41 13.80 -2.57
N ALA A 165 11.96 12.62 -2.84
CA ALA A 165 12.06 11.56 -1.86
C ALA A 165 13.33 11.72 -1.00
N ALA A 166 13.18 11.81 0.31
CA ALA A 166 14.29 11.67 1.25
C ALA A 166 14.79 10.21 1.33
N ARG A 167 13.90 9.23 1.03
CA ARG A 167 14.22 7.80 0.96
C ARG A 167 13.59 7.18 -0.28
N GLY A 168 14.39 6.46 -1.05
CA GLY A 168 13.93 5.77 -2.25
C GLY A 168 13.12 4.51 -1.94
N LEU A 169 12.33 4.05 -2.89
CA LEU A 169 11.51 2.84 -2.75
C LEU A 169 12.35 1.59 -2.49
N GLU A 170 13.59 1.53 -2.99
CA GLU A 170 14.51 0.41 -2.70
C GLU A 170 14.91 0.30 -1.24
N GLU A 171 15.17 1.43 -0.61
CA GLU A 171 15.47 1.47 0.81
C GLU A 171 14.27 0.98 1.61
N LEU A 172 13.06 1.45 1.24
CA LEU A 172 11.81 1.03 1.86
C LEU A 172 11.53 -0.46 1.67
N ALA A 173 11.77 -1.00 0.48
CA ALA A 173 11.60 -2.43 0.20
C ALA A 173 12.57 -3.34 0.98
N ARG A 174 13.74 -2.81 1.35
CA ARG A 174 14.73 -3.51 2.18
C ARG A 174 14.49 -3.36 3.69
N MET A 175 13.52 -2.51 4.09
CA MET A 175 13.18 -2.35 5.50
C MET A 175 12.53 -3.63 6.02
N ARG A 176 13.34 -4.41 6.74
CA ARG A 176 12.80 -5.39 7.68
C ARG A 176 12.43 -4.65 8.95
N ALA A 177 11.42 -5.11 9.68
CA ALA A 177 11.06 -4.53 10.97
C ALA A 177 12.32 -4.39 11.86
N ARG A 178 12.82 -3.15 12.00
CA ARG A 178 14.03 -2.86 12.78
C ARG A 178 13.61 -2.50 14.20
N PRO A 179 14.28 -3.04 15.23
CA PRO A 179 14.09 -2.55 16.58
C PRO A 179 14.51 -1.09 16.66
N VAL A 180 13.72 -0.28 17.36
CA VAL A 180 14.10 1.10 17.68
C VAL A 180 14.89 1.05 18.97
N ASN A 181 16.17 1.36 18.91
CA ASN A 181 16.96 1.60 20.12
C ASN A 181 16.37 2.83 20.82
N SER A 182 16.02 2.64 22.07
CA SER A 182 15.52 3.68 22.99
C SER A 182 16.57 4.74 23.27
#